data_395d1840f30f229770632c1bc240ed74
#
_entry.id   395d1840f30f229770632c1bc240ed74
#
_cell.length_a   1.000
_cell.length_b   1.000
_cell.length_c   1.000
_cell.angle_alpha   90.00
_cell.angle_beta   90.00
_cell.angle_gamma   90.00
#
_symmetry.space_group_name_H-M   'P 1'
#
loop_
_entity.id
_entity.type
_entity.pdbx_description
1 polymer ?
#
loop_
_entity_poly.entity_id
_entity_poly.type
_entity_poly.pdbx_seq_one_letter_code
_entity_poly.pdbx_strand_id
1 'polypeptide(L)' 'MSKLELTPDEGKELLAILERYHHDLRVEIVNTDDREFRRFLRKREEFVSGLINRLKA' A
#
# COMPACT_ATOMS: atom_id res chain seq x y z
N MET A 1 -17.44 5.87 11.69
CA MET A 1 -16.46 5.37 10.72
C MET A 1 -17.00 5.52 9.31
N SER A 2 -16.21 6.08 8.42
CA SER A 2 -16.65 6.30 7.05
C SER A 2 -16.56 5.01 6.24
N LYS A 3 -17.48 4.85 5.31
CA LYS A 3 -17.44 3.75 4.36
C LYS A 3 -16.99 4.29 3.01
N LEU A 4 -16.06 3.61 2.41
CA LEU A 4 -15.61 3.96 1.08
C LEU A 4 -16.29 3.04 0.08
N GLU A 5 -17.16 3.62 -0.75
CA GLU A 5 -17.83 2.87 -1.79
C GLU A 5 -17.22 3.24 -3.13
N LEU A 6 -16.80 2.22 -3.86
CA LEU A 6 -16.13 2.41 -5.15
C LEU A 6 -16.90 1.68 -6.24
N THR A 7 -16.96 2.32 -7.41
CA THR A 7 -17.42 1.60 -8.60
C THR A 7 -16.37 0.56 -8.97
N PRO A 8 -16.71 -0.46 -9.79
CA PRO A 8 -15.72 -1.43 -10.22
C PRO A 8 -14.48 -0.82 -10.88
N ASP A 9 -14.68 0.22 -11.68
CA ASP A 9 -13.56 0.90 -12.34
C ASP A 9 -12.69 1.66 -11.34
N GLU A 10 -13.32 2.30 -10.37
CA GLU A 10 -12.59 3.00 -9.33
C GLU A 10 -11.78 2.02 -8.47
N GLY A 11 -12.36 0.86 -8.20
CA GLY A 11 -11.65 -0.17 -7.44
C GLY A 11 -10.40 -0.65 -8.17
N LYS A 12 -10.51 -0.87 -9.48
CA LYS A 12 -9.36 -1.28 -10.29
C LYS A 12 -8.28 -0.22 -10.31
N GLU A 13 -8.69 1.04 -10.44
CA GLU A 13 -7.73 2.13 -10.49
C GLU A 13 -7.02 2.29 -9.14
N LEU A 14 -7.78 2.21 -8.05
CA LEU A 14 -7.19 2.29 -6.73
C LEU A 14 -6.22 1.14 -6.49
N LEU A 15 -6.58 -0.07 -6.92
CA LEU A 15 -5.71 -1.22 -6.78
C LEU A 15 -4.38 -1.00 -7.51
N ALA A 16 -4.43 -0.47 -8.73
CA ALA A 16 -3.22 -0.19 -9.50
C ALA A 16 -2.33 0.84 -8.79
N ILE A 17 -2.95 1.89 -8.24
CA ILE A 17 -2.22 2.92 -7.49
C ILE A 17 -1.55 2.32 -6.27
N LEU A 18 -2.27 1.48 -5.53
CA LEU A 18 -1.74 0.87 -4.31
C LEU A 18 -0.62 -0.12 -4.63
N GLU A 19 -0.75 -0.88 -5.71
CA GLU A 19 0.30 -1.82 -6.10
C GLU A 19 1.58 -1.08 -6.48
N ARG A 20 1.46 0.05 -7.17
CA ARG A 20 2.61 0.86 -7.50
C ARG A 20 3.24 1.45 -6.25
N TYR A 21 2.42 1.97 -5.35
CA TYR A 21 2.91 2.53 -4.10
C TYR A 21 3.59 1.45 -3.26
N HIS A 22 3.00 0.26 -3.21
CA HIS A 22 3.59 -0.87 -2.49
C HIS A 22 4.99 -1.20 -3.02
N HIS A 23 5.12 -1.22 -4.34
CA HIS A 23 6.43 -1.46 -4.96
C HIS A 23 7.43 -0.38 -4.57
N ASP A 24 7.02 0.88 -4.60
CA ASP A 24 7.89 1.98 -4.25
C ASP A 24 8.32 1.91 -2.78
N LEU A 25 7.40 1.49 -1.90
CA LEU A 25 7.74 1.29 -0.48
C LEU A 25 8.82 0.22 -0.32
N ARG A 26 8.71 -0.87 -1.05
CA ARG A 26 9.70 -1.95 -0.96
C ARG A 26 11.08 -1.48 -1.41
N VAL A 27 11.12 -0.68 -2.47
CA VAL A 27 12.39 -0.12 -2.95
C VAL A 27 13.00 0.79 -1.88
N GLU A 28 12.19 1.62 -1.25
CA GLU A 28 12.64 2.50 -0.18
C GLU A 28 13.18 1.70 1.01
N ILE A 29 12.48 0.64 1.39
CA ILE A 29 12.89 -0.20 2.52
C ILE A 29 14.28 -0.80 2.27
N VAL A 30 14.53 -1.24 1.06
CA VAL A 30 15.81 -1.84 0.70
C VAL A 30 16.92 -0.79 0.68
N ASN A 31 16.61 0.44 0.26
CA ASN A 31 17.62 1.47 0.04
C ASN A 31 17.92 2.34 1.26
N THR A 32 17.03 2.37 2.26
CA THR A 32 17.26 3.23 3.40
C THR A 32 18.21 2.60 4.42
N ASP A 33 19.09 3.42 4.97
CA ASP A 33 19.99 3.02 6.05
C ASP A 33 19.41 3.39 7.42
N ASP A 34 18.36 4.18 7.46
CA ASP A 34 17.75 4.63 8.71
C ASP A 34 16.84 3.55 9.26
N ARG A 35 17.20 3.01 10.43
CA ARG A 35 16.46 1.91 11.05
C ARG A 35 15.05 2.30 11.44
N GLU A 36 14.88 3.49 12.00
CA GLU A 36 13.57 3.95 12.43
C GLU A 36 12.66 4.23 11.24
N PHE A 37 13.21 4.85 10.21
CA PHE A 37 12.47 5.11 9.00
C PHE A 37 12.07 3.81 8.31
N ARG A 38 12.97 2.82 8.31
CA ARG A 38 12.65 1.51 7.74
C ARG A 38 11.50 0.86 8.48
N ARG A 39 11.46 0.99 9.81
CA ARG A 39 10.36 0.44 10.60
C ARG A 39 9.04 1.10 10.23
N PHE A 40 9.06 2.42 10.05
CA PHE A 40 7.89 3.17 9.63
C PHE A 40 7.41 2.69 8.26
N LEU A 41 8.34 2.51 7.33
CA LEU A 41 8.00 2.05 5.98
C LEU A 41 7.42 0.65 5.99
N ARG A 42 7.94 -0.23 6.83
CA ARG A 42 7.41 -1.60 6.91
C ARG A 42 5.99 -1.63 7.43
N LYS A 43 5.68 -0.79 8.40
CA LYS A 43 4.31 -0.68 8.88
C LYS A 43 3.38 -0.16 7.80
N ARG A 44 3.84 0.80 7.03
CA ARG A 44 3.08 1.33 5.91
C ARG A 44 2.88 0.25 4.85
N GLU A 45 3.91 -0.52 4.57
CA GLU A 45 3.83 -1.61 3.61
C GLU A 45 2.79 -2.65 4.03
N GLU A 46 2.77 -3.03 5.30
CA GLU A 46 1.78 -3.98 5.82
C GLU A 46 0.37 -3.46 5.63
N PHE A 47 0.15 -2.20 5.95
CA PHE A 47 -1.16 -1.59 5.80
C PHE A 47 -1.60 -1.60 4.33
N VAL A 48 -0.71 -1.19 3.44
CA VAL A 48 -1.02 -1.14 2.01
C VAL A 48 -1.26 -2.55 1.47
N SER A 49 -0.47 -3.51 1.89
CA SER A 49 -0.65 -4.91 1.48
C SER A 49 -2.02 -5.43 1.90
N GLY A 50 -2.46 -5.09 3.11
CA GLY A 50 -3.79 -5.47 3.57
C GLY A 50 -4.89 -4.88 2.73
N LEU A 51 -4.76 -3.61 2.34
CA LEU A 51 -5.74 -2.97 1.48
C LEU A 51 -5.79 -3.62 0.10
N ILE A 52 -4.63 -3.95 -0.46
CA ILE A 52 -4.55 -4.62 -1.75
C ILE A 52 -5.30 -5.95 -1.70
N ASN A 53 -5.07 -6.73 -0.65
CA ASN A 53 -5.75 -8.01 -0.50
C ASN A 53 -7.26 -7.85 -0.41
N ARG A 54 -7.70 -6.83 0.30
CA ARG A 54 -9.14 -6.57 0.45
C ARG A 54 -9.76 -6.15 -0.89
N LEU A 55 -9.03 -5.42 -1.70
CA LEU A 55 -9.53 -5.01 -3.01
C LEU A 55 -9.57 -6.15 -4.01
N LYS A 56 -8.71 -7.15 -3.83
CA LYS A 56 -8.68 -8.33 -4.70
C LYS A 56 -9.69 -9.39 -4.29
N ALA A 57 -10.18 -9.31 -3.10
CA ALA A 57 -11.11 -10.33 -2.57
C ALA A 57 -12.50 -10.24 -3.18
#